data_0acab8c15fb1c3b3d1faac8f0f41b97c
#
_entry.id   0acab8c15fb1c3b3d1faac8f0f41b97c
#
_cell.length_a   1.000
_cell.length_b   1.000
_cell.length_c   1.000
_cell.angle_alpha   90.00
_cell.angle_beta   90.00
_cell.angle_gamma   90.00
#
_symmetry.space_group_name_H-M   'P 1'
#
loop_
_entity.id
_entity.type
_entity.pdbx_description
1 polymer ?
#
loop_
_entity_poly.entity_id
_entity_poly.type
_entity_poly.pdbx_seq_one_letter_code
_entity_poly.pdbx_strand_id
1 'polypeptide(L)'
;MTSNQFFEVFEKSIFDYHVYDSIEQEPKNPYNKEDFKFLLYQKNWIDTVQWHLEDIIRDPEIDPKEALKIKRIIDASNQKRTDLVEFIDGHFLQKYKNVKVLDTATINTETIAWAIDRLSILALKIFHMKEEANRESAEEKHKLNCQNKLEILNGQKKDLCGAIDQLIQDIEEGKKYIKVYKQMKMYNDEDLNPVLYKAK
;
A
#
# COMPACT_ATOMS: atom_id res chain seq x y z
N MET A 1 -15.41 -9.56 -2.87
CA MET A 1 -14.54 -8.85 -3.83
C MET A 1 -13.33 -9.71 -4.10
N THR A 2 -12.85 -9.73 -5.34
CA THR A 2 -11.61 -10.40 -5.75
C THR A 2 -10.43 -9.43 -5.68
N SER A 3 -9.21 -9.95 -5.72
CA SER A 3 -7.99 -9.15 -5.77
C SER A 3 -7.91 -8.23 -7.00
N ASN A 4 -8.46 -8.65 -8.15
CA ASN A 4 -8.57 -7.79 -9.33
C ASN A 4 -9.47 -6.58 -9.07
N GLN A 5 -10.58 -6.74 -8.35
CA GLN A 5 -11.43 -5.62 -7.96
C GLN A 5 -10.74 -4.69 -6.95
N PHE A 6 -9.84 -5.19 -6.10
CA PHE A 6 -8.98 -4.32 -5.27
C PHE A 6 -8.05 -3.48 -6.16
N PHE A 7 -7.44 -4.14 -7.14
CA PHE A 7 -6.53 -3.47 -8.06
C PHE A 7 -7.22 -2.37 -8.88
N GLU A 8 -8.45 -2.59 -9.35
CA GLU A 8 -9.26 -1.57 -10.04
C GLU A 8 -9.50 -0.32 -9.16
N VAL A 9 -9.74 -0.51 -7.85
CA VAL A 9 -9.89 0.60 -6.91
C VAL A 9 -8.58 1.38 -6.77
N PHE A 10 -7.44 0.69 -6.77
CA PHE A 10 -6.12 1.32 -6.72
C PHE A 10 -5.83 2.09 -8.01
N GLU A 11 -6.09 1.52 -9.18
CA GLU A 11 -5.94 2.23 -10.45
C GLU A 11 -6.79 3.51 -10.49
N LYS A 12 -8.04 3.44 -10.00
CA LYS A 12 -8.91 4.61 -9.88
C LYS A 12 -8.33 5.68 -8.95
N SER A 13 -7.82 5.29 -7.78
CA SER A 13 -7.19 6.21 -6.82
C SER A 13 -5.96 6.90 -7.41
N ILE A 14 -5.08 6.13 -8.06
CA ILE A 14 -3.87 6.65 -8.71
C ILE A 14 -4.25 7.63 -9.83
N PHE A 15 -5.22 7.27 -10.67
CA PHE A 15 -5.69 8.14 -11.75
C PHE A 15 -6.24 9.46 -11.21
N ASP A 16 -7.09 9.40 -10.17
CA ASP A 16 -7.69 10.60 -9.56
C ASP A 16 -6.64 11.51 -8.91
N TYR A 17 -5.60 10.94 -8.32
CA TYR A 17 -4.49 11.70 -7.77
C TYR A 17 -3.76 12.48 -8.86
N HIS A 18 -3.41 11.85 -9.96
CA HIS A 18 -2.62 12.46 -11.05
C HIS A 18 -3.41 13.45 -11.91
N VAL A 19 -4.70 13.67 -11.64
CA VAL A 19 -5.44 14.79 -12.24
C VAL A 19 -4.86 16.16 -11.83
N TYR A 20 -4.42 16.29 -10.58
CA TYR A 20 -3.80 17.52 -10.04
C TYR A 20 -2.34 17.33 -9.66
N ASP A 21 -1.92 16.11 -9.40
CA ASP A 21 -0.55 15.68 -9.10
C ASP A 21 0.12 16.52 -8.00
N SER A 22 -0.56 16.67 -6.87
CA SER A 22 -0.09 17.47 -5.74
C SER A 22 -0.18 16.72 -4.42
N ILE A 23 0.90 16.73 -3.65
CA ILE A 23 0.95 16.13 -2.31
C ILE A 23 0.03 16.82 -1.29
N GLU A 24 -0.46 18.03 -1.59
CA GLU A 24 -1.32 18.82 -0.72
C GLU A 24 -2.82 18.61 -1.02
N GLN A 25 -3.14 17.89 -2.11
CA GLN A 25 -4.54 17.68 -2.49
C GLN A 25 -5.24 16.69 -1.55
N GLU A 26 -6.48 17.01 -1.21
CA GLU A 26 -7.33 16.11 -0.43
C GLU A 26 -8.03 15.07 -1.33
N PRO A 27 -8.15 13.80 -0.89
CA PRO A 27 -8.82 12.77 -1.66
C PRO A 27 -10.32 13.03 -1.78
N LYS A 28 -10.82 13.01 -3.01
CA LYS A 28 -12.27 12.99 -3.29
C LYS A 28 -12.70 11.55 -3.51
N ASN A 29 -12.79 10.79 -2.41
CA ASN A 29 -13.12 9.37 -2.46
C ASN A 29 -14.54 9.17 -3.03
N PRO A 30 -14.71 8.45 -4.17
CA PRO A 30 -16.00 8.27 -4.81
C PRO A 30 -16.88 7.21 -4.14
N TYR A 31 -16.33 6.45 -3.18
CA TYR A 31 -17.03 5.36 -2.51
C TYR A 31 -17.64 5.81 -1.18
N ASN A 32 -18.75 5.19 -0.77
CA ASN A 32 -19.36 5.44 0.53
C ASN A 32 -18.46 4.92 1.66
N LYS A 33 -18.48 5.57 2.82
CA LYS A 33 -17.63 5.23 3.99
C LYS A 33 -17.85 3.81 4.50
N GLU A 34 -19.04 3.26 4.31
CA GLU A 34 -19.43 1.89 4.70
C GLU A 34 -18.96 0.84 3.69
N ASP A 35 -18.56 1.24 2.48
CA ASP A 35 -18.03 0.33 1.46
C ASP A 35 -16.56 0.04 1.74
N PHE A 36 -16.17 -1.23 1.68
CA PHE A 36 -14.77 -1.65 1.80
C PHE A 36 -13.87 -0.98 0.75
N LYS A 37 -14.40 -0.65 -0.43
CA LYS A 37 -13.68 0.12 -1.46
C LYS A 37 -13.22 1.50 -0.96
N PHE A 38 -13.94 2.10 0.00
CA PHE A 38 -13.53 3.37 0.59
C PHE A 38 -12.18 3.24 1.28
N LEU A 39 -11.97 2.18 2.08
CA LEU A 39 -10.70 1.91 2.75
C LEU A 39 -9.57 1.64 1.75
N LEU A 40 -9.85 0.85 0.70
CA LEU A 40 -8.88 0.55 -0.34
C LEU A 40 -8.43 1.81 -1.09
N TYR A 41 -9.38 2.66 -1.46
CA TYR A 41 -9.09 3.92 -2.14
C TYR A 41 -8.24 4.84 -1.26
N GLN A 42 -8.62 5.03 0.01
CA GLN A 42 -7.85 5.83 0.96
C GLN A 42 -6.44 5.27 1.18
N LYS A 43 -6.33 3.93 1.28
CA LYS A 43 -5.04 3.26 1.44
C LYS A 43 -4.10 3.57 0.28
N ASN A 44 -4.58 3.40 -0.95
CA ASN A 44 -3.78 3.66 -2.13
C ASN A 44 -3.49 5.15 -2.32
N TRP A 45 -4.43 6.05 -1.97
CA TRP A 45 -4.18 7.49 -1.99
C TRP A 45 -3.01 7.90 -1.11
N ILE A 46 -2.95 7.38 0.12
CA ILE A 46 -1.82 7.65 1.04
C ILE A 46 -0.52 7.08 0.47
N ASP A 47 -0.55 5.90 -0.14
CA ASP A 47 0.63 5.31 -0.78
C ASP A 47 1.11 6.19 -1.95
N THR A 48 0.19 6.75 -2.73
CA THR A 48 0.50 7.63 -3.86
C THR A 48 1.15 8.94 -3.37
N VAL A 49 0.54 9.60 -2.37
CA VAL A 49 1.13 10.81 -1.76
C VAL A 49 2.52 10.52 -1.21
N GLN A 50 2.69 9.39 -0.52
CA GLN A 50 3.98 9.01 0.03
C GLN A 50 5.02 8.70 -1.06
N TRP A 51 4.63 8.11 -2.17
CA TRP A 51 5.51 7.90 -3.32
C TRP A 51 6.13 9.22 -3.78
N HIS A 52 5.32 10.25 -3.97
CA HIS A 52 5.81 11.58 -4.40
C HIS A 52 6.62 12.29 -3.31
N LEU A 53 6.26 12.16 -2.03
CA LEU A 53 7.09 12.68 -0.93
C LEU A 53 8.48 12.03 -0.90
N GLU A 54 8.55 10.72 -1.18
CA GLU A 54 9.80 9.99 -1.29
C GLU A 54 10.62 10.41 -2.52
N ASP A 55 9.99 10.85 -3.60
CA ASP A 55 10.71 11.42 -4.75
C ASP A 55 11.27 12.82 -4.41
N ILE A 56 10.47 13.67 -3.76
CA ILE A 56 10.93 15.01 -3.33
C ILE A 56 12.16 14.93 -2.41
N ILE A 57 12.15 14.04 -1.41
CA ILE A 57 13.26 13.94 -0.45
C ILE A 57 14.56 13.39 -1.07
N ARG A 58 14.47 12.74 -2.24
CA ARG A 58 15.63 12.20 -2.98
C ARG A 58 16.30 13.22 -3.88
N ASP A 59 15.75 14.44 -4.01
CA ASP A 59 16.41 15.52 -4.75
C ASP A 59 17.74 15.83 -4.08
N PRO A 60 18.90 15.67 -4.78
CA PRO A 60 20.20 15.93 -4.20
C PRO A 60 20.44 17.42 -3.85
N GLU A 61 19.65 18.32 -4.44
CA GLU A 61 19.75 19.77 -4.22
C GLU A 61 18.69 20.28 -3.21
N ILE A 62 17.94 19.41 -2.55
CA ILE A 62 16.90 19.80 -1.58
C ILE A 62 17.51 20.58 -0.40
N ASP A 63 16.86 21.66 0.01
CA ASP A 63 17.24 22.38 1.23
C ASP A 63 17.13 21.46 2.47
N PRO A 64 18.17 21.41 3.35
CA PRO A 64 18.15 20.50 4.50
C PRO A 64 16.99 20.71 5.47
N LYS A 65 16.45 21.92 5.60
CA LYS A 65 15.29 22.19 6.45
C LYS A 65 14.01 21.66 5.82
N GLU A 66 13.90 21.83 4.50
CA GLU A 66 12.77 21.26 3.75
C GLU A 66 12.84 19.73 3.75
N ALA A 67 14.00 19.13 3.56
CA ALA A 67 14.19 17.68 3.66
C ALA A 67 13.74 17.14 5.03
N LEU A 68 14.08 17.83 6.13
CA LEU A 68 13.64 17.44 7.47
C LEU A 68 12.11 17.55 7.63
N LYS A 69 11.50 18.58 7.06
CA LYS A 69 10.04 18.75 7.06
C LYS A 69 9.35 17.63 6.28
N ILE A 70 9.82 17.33 5.07
CA ILE A 70 9.32 16.22 4.25
C ILE A 70 9.47 14.88 4.98
N LYS A 71 10.64 14.63 5.60
CA LYS A 71 10.87 13.41 6.38
C LYS A 71 9.82 13.23 7.49
N ARG A 72 9.48 14.30 8.21
CA ARG A 72 8.45 14.23 9.26
C ARG A 72 7.06 13.95 8.69
N ILE A 73 6.75 14.49 7.50
CA ILE A 73 5.49 14.20 6.81
C ILE A 73 5.45 12.72 6.40
N ILE A 74 6.55 12.18 5.86
CA ILE A 74 6.69 10.76 5.52
C ILE A 74 6.47 9.88 6.76
N ASP A 75 7.07 10.22 7.90
CA ASP A 75 6.91 9.44 9.14
C ASP A 75 5.44 9.44 9.62
N ALA A 76 4.77 10.58 9.56
CA ALA A 76 3.35 10.69 9.88
C ALA A 76 2.47 9.92 8.87
N SER A 77 2.81 9.97 7.57
CA SER A 77 2.14 9.22 6.52
C SER A 77 2.28 7.71 6.73
N ASN A 78 3.49 7.23 7.07
CA ASN A 78 3.74 5.83 7.41
C ASN A 78 2.89 5.34 8.59
N GLN A 79 2.61 6.19 9.58
CA GLN A 79 1.71 5.84 10.67
C GLN A 79 0.28 5.65 10.15
N LYS A 80 -0.26 6.63 9.41
CA LYS A 80 -1.61 6.55 8.81
C LYS A 80 -1.76 5.34 7.89
N ARG A 81 -0.74 5.04 7.10
CA ARG A 81 -0.69 3.87 6.22
C ARG A 81 -0.82 2.57 7.02
N THR A 82 -0.08 2.45 8.11
CA THR A 82 -0.14 1.28 8.99
C THR A 82 -1.50 1.15 9.67
N ASP A 83 -2.06 2.26 10.15
CA ASP A 83 -3.39 2.28 10.77
C ASP A 83 -4.46 1.77 9.79
N LEU A 84 -4.38 2.15 8.50
CA LEU A 84 -5.30 1.65 7.47
C LEU A 84 -5.12 0.15 7.21
N VAL A 85 -3.90 -0.39 7.25
CA VAL A 85 -3.69 -1.84 7.15
C VAL A 85 -4.36 -2.55 8.33
N GLU A 86 -4.26 -2.02 9.56
CA GLU A 86 -4.95 -2.57 10.73
C GLU A 86 -6.48 -2.49 10.59
N PHE A 87 -7.03 -1.42 10.01
CA PHE A 87 -8.48 -1.33 9.71
C PHE A 87 -8.92 -2.36 8.67
N ILE A 88 -8.13 -2.58 7.63
CA ILE A 88 -8.40 -3.60 6.62
C ILE A 88 -8.36 -5.00 7.26
N ASP A 89 -7.38 -5.27 8.13
CA ASP A 89 -7.33 -6.53 8.90
C ASP A 89 -8.56 -6.70 9.79
N GLY A 90 -8.99 -5.63 10.47
CA GLY A 90 -10.23 -5.63 11.26
C GLY A 90 -11.46 -5.98 10.44
N HIS A 91 -11.56 -5.48 9.19
CA HIS A 91 -12.64 -5.83 8.28
C HIS A 91 -12.66 -7.33 7.97
N PHE A 92 -11.54 -7.93 7.61
CA PHE A 92 -11.46 -9.37 7.32
C PHE A 92 -11.68 -10.23 8.55
N LEU A 93 -11.15 -9.83 9.70
CA LEU A 93 -11.39 -10.51 10.97
C LEU A 93 -12.88 -10.55 11.31
N GLN A 94 -13.59 -9.43 11.15
CA GLN A 94 -15.04 -9.36 11.38
C GLN A 94 -15.82 -10.17 10.32
N LYS A 95 -15.42 -10.11 9.05
CA LYS A 95 -16.07 -10.84 7.96
C LYS A 95 -16.00 -12.35 8.18
N TYR A 96 -14.88 -12.87 8.64
CA TYR A 96 -14.63 -14.31 8.78
C TYR A 96 -14.72 -14.84 10.22
N LYS A 97 -15.21 -14.04 11.17
CA LYS A 97 -15.30 -14.41 12.60
C LYS A 97 -16.06 -15.70 12.89
N ASN A 98 -16.99 -16.07 12.02
CA ASN A 98 -17.86 -17.25 12.20
C ASN A 98 -17.37 -18.47 11.38
N VAL A 99 -16.25 -18.36 10.67
CA VAL A 99 -15.68 -19.49 9.93
C VAL A 99 -15.17 -20.52 10.92
N LYS A 100 -15.61 -21.77 10.76
CA LYS A 100 -15.11 -22.89 11.55
C LYS A 100 -13.73 -23.29 11.05
N VAL A 101 -12.73 -22.98 11.85
CA VAL A 101 -11.34 -23.33 11.55
C VAL A 101 -11.14 -24.83 11.69
N LEU A 102 -10.46 -25.46 10.72
CA LEU A 102 -10.14 -26.89 10.74
C LEU A 102 -9.00 -27.17 11.74
N ASP A 103 -8.97 -28.35 12.32
CA ASP A 103 -7.87 -28.77 13.23
C ASP A 103 -6.51 -28.79 12.55
N THR A 104 -6.47 -28.93 11.21
CA THR A 104 -5.28 -28.88 10.37
C THR A 104 -4.94 -27.51 9.85
N ALA A 105 -5.70 -26.46 10.24
CA ALA A 105 -5.51 -25.12 9.74
C ALA A 105 -4.13 -24.55 10.09
N THR A 106 -3.56 -23.81 9.15
CA THR A 106 -2.25 -23.16 9.31
C THR A 106 -2.39 -21.64 9.31
N ILE A 107 -1.39 -20.98 9.89
CA ILE A 107 -1.23 -19.54 9.78
C ILE A 107 -0.49 -19.19 8.49
N ASN A 108 -0.79 -18.04 7.90
CA ASN A 108 0.01 -17.48 6.81
C ASN A 108 1.09 -16.54 7.34
N THR A 109 2.15 -16.29 6.56
CA THR A 109 3.25 -15.38 6.92
C THR A 109 2.82 -13.93 7.04
N GLU A 110 1.81 -13.53 6.28
CA GLU A 110 1.22 -12.19 6.31
C GLU A 110 -0.31 -12.30 6.29
N THR A 111 -0.97 -11.23 6.73
CA THR A 111 -2.43 -11.13 6.69
C THR A 111 -2.91 -10.76 5.29
N ILE A 112 -4.23 -10.87 5.04
CA ILE A 112 -4.84 -10.39 3.80
C ILE A 112 -4.55 -8.89 3.61
N ALA A 113 -4.60 -8.09 4.68
CA ALA A 113 -4.35 -6.65 4.61
C ALA A 113 -2.91 -6.31 4.20
N TRP A 114 -1.90 -7.03 4.69
CA TRP A 114 -0.51 -6.85 4.25
C TRP A 114 -0.30 -7.29 2.80
N ALA A 115 -0.96 -8.34 2.34
CA ALA A 115 -0.93 -8.72 0.94
C ALA A 115 -1.59 -7.67 0.03
N ILE A 116 -2.70 -7.06 0.48
CA ILE A 116 -3.36 -5.93 -0.18
C ILE A 116 -2.45 -4.69 -0.19
N ASP A 117 -1.73 -4.40 0.90
CA ASP A 117 -0.74 -3.31 0.96
C ASP A 117 0.33 -3.48 -0.13
N ARG A 118 0.87 -4.68 -0.29
CA ARG A 118 1.82 -4.98 -1.37
C ARG A 118 1.22 -4.80 -2.75
N LEU A 119 -0.05 -5.18 -2.94
CA LEU A 119 -0.77 -5.02 -4.21
C LEU A 119 -0.99 -3.53 -4.54
N SER A 120 -1.27 -2.69 -3.53
CA SER A 120 -1.40 -1.24 -3.68
C SER A 120 -0.10 -0.59 -4.17
N ILE A 121 1.04 -0.94 -3.56
CA ILE A 121 2.36 -0.46 -3.99
C ILE A 121 2.72 -0.99 -5.40
N LEU A 122 2.32 -2.22 -5.73
CA LEU A 122 2.55 -2.78 -7.05
C LEU A 122 1.76 -2.02 -8.13
N ALA A 123 0.53 -1.58 -7.82
CA ALA A 123 -0.26 -0.75 -8.72
C ALA A 123 0.45 0.58 -9.06
N LEU A 124 1.03 1.25 -8.07
CA LEU A 124 1.85 2.45 -8.28
C LEU A 124 3.07 2.18 -9.15
N LYS A 125 3.80 1.09 -8.87
CA LYS A 125 4.96 0.70 -9.69
C LYS A 125 4.58 0.46 -11.14
N ILE A 126 3.46 -0.19 -11.39
CA ILE A 126 2.96 -0.45 -12.76
C ILE A 126 2.60 0.86 -13.43
N PHE A 127 1.90 1.77 -12.74
CA PHE A 127 1.51 3.06 -13.27
C PHE A 127 2.73 3.88 -13.70
N HIS A 128 3.67 4.15 -12.80
CA HIS A 128 4.86 4.96 -13.13
C HIS A 128 5.80 4.27 -14.13
N MET A 129 5.92 2.93 -14.08
CA MET A 129 6.69 2.21 -15.10
C MET A 129 6.07 2.32 -16.49
N LYS A 130 4.72 2.36 -16.58
CA LYS A 130 3.99 2.57 -17.82
C LYS A 130 4.18 4.00 -18.35
N GLU A 131 4.20 5.01 -17.47
CA GLU A 131 4.52 6.39 -17.84
C GLU A 131 5.93 6.46 -18.44
N GLU A 132 6.94 5.89 -17.79
CA GLU A 132 8.32 5.88 -18.27
C GLU A 132 8.48 5.12 -19.59
N ALA A 133 7.79 4.00 -19.76
CA ALA A 133 7.80 3.23 -21.01
C ALA A 133 7.20 4.02 -22.19
N ASN A 134 6.32 4.98 -21.92
CA ASN A 134 5.66 5.80 -22.94
C ASN A 134 6.15 7.25 -22.99
N ARG A 135 7.12 7.63 -22.18
CA ARG A 135 7.63 9.01 -22.12
C ARG A 135 8.25 9.42 -23.46
N GLU A 136 7.65 10.41 -24.13
CA GLU A 136 8.04 10.83 -25.48
C GLU A 136 9.50 11.30 -25.55
N SER A 137 9.98 12.00 -24.51
CA SER A 137 11.34 12.53 -24.44
C SER A 137 12.42 11.50 -24.11
N ALA A 138 12.03 10.24 -23.80
CA ALA A 138 12.99 9.20 -23.43
C ALA A 138 13.61 8.53 -24.65
N GLU A 139 14.88 8.12 -24.51
CA GLU A 139 15.57 7.32 -25.53
C GLU A 139 14.92 5.95 -25.70
N GLU A 140 14.93 5.42 -26.93
CA GLU A 140 14.33 4.11 -27.26
C GLU A 140 14.87 2.97 -26.41
N LYS A 141 16.17 2.98 -26.07
CA LYS A 141 16.79 2.00 -25.18
C LYS A 141 16.16 2.03 -23.77
N HIS A 142 15.87 3.25 -23.25
CA HIS A 142 15.21 3.43 -21.94
C HIS A 142 13.78 2.90 -22.00
N LYS A 143 13.01 3.27 -23.03
CA LYS A 143 11.63 2.79 -23.23
C LYS A 143 11.57 1.27 -23.27
N LEU A 144 12.44 0.64 -24.04
CA LEU A 144 12.52 -0.83 -24.12
C LEU A 144 12.82 -1.47 -22.76
N ASN A 145 13.76 -0.90 -21.99
CA ASN A 145 14.06 -1.38 -20.65
C ASN A 145 12.85 -1.24 -19.70
N CYS A 146 12.09 -0.14 -19.81
CA CYS A 146 10.89 0.07 -19.02
C CYS A 146 9.77 -0.88 -19.44
N GLN A 147 9.61 -1.17 -20.74
CA GLN A 147 8.66 -2.18 -21.22
C GLN A 147 8.97 -3.57 -20.67
N ASN A 148 10.23 -4.00 -20.70
CA ASN A 148 10.63 -5.29 -20.12
C ASN A 148 10.33 -5.37 -18.61
N LYS A 149 10.59 -4.28 -17.87
CA LYS A 149 10.23 -4.20 -16.44
C LYS A 149 8.73 -4.22 -16.22
N LEU A 150 7.97 -3.55 -17.09
CA LEU A 150 6.50 -3.51 -17.02
C LEU A 150 5.90 -4.92 -17.24
N GLU A 151 6.45 -5.71 -18.13
CA GLU A 151 6.05 -7.12 -18.32
C GLU A 151 6.26 -7.93 -17.04
N ILE A 152 7.43 -7.78 -16.39
CA ILE A 152 7.71 -8.44 -15.10
C ILE A 152 6.72 -7.99 -14.02
N LEU A 153 6.44 -6.69 -13.90
CA LEU A 153 5.48 -6.16 -12.94
C LEU A 153 4.05 -6.69 -13.18
N ASN A 154 3.65 -6.83 -14.44
CA ASN A 154 2.36 -7.45 -14.78
C ASN A 154 2.32 -8.94 -14.43
N GLY A 155 3.42 -9.67 -14.60
CA GLY A 155 3.57 -11.03 -14.08
C GLY A 155 3.40 -11.09 -12.57
N GLN A 156 4.09 -10.21 -11.82
CA GLN A 156 3.96 -10.09 -10.36
C GLN A 156 2.52 -9.75 -9.94
N LYS A 157 1.81 -8.88 -10.69
CA LYS A 157 0.39 -8.59 -10.43
C LYS A 157 -0.45 -9.86 -10.52
N LYS A 158 -0.29 -10.63 -11.60
CA LYS A 158 -1.04 -11.88 -11.79
C LYS A 158 -0.80 -12.86 -10.65
N ASP A 159 0.46 -13.06 -10.28
CA ASP A 159 0.85 -14.00 -9.23
C ASP A 159 0.34 -13.56 -7.85
N LEU A 160 0.52 -12.27 -7.51
CA LEU A 160 0.07 -11.72 -6.24
C LEU A 160 -1.47 -11.71 -6.13
N CYS A 161 -2.19 -11.37 -7.20
CA CYS A 161 -3.65 -11.47 -7.23
C CYS A 161 -4.12 -12.91 -7.00
N GLY A 162 -3.52 -13.88 -7.70
CA GLY A 162 -3.85 -15.29 -7.50
C GLY A 162 -3.57 -15.77 -6.07
N ALA A 163 -2.44 -15.35 -5.49
CA ALA A 163 -2.09 -15.71 -4.10
C ALA A 163 -3.04 -15.08 -3.07
N ILE A 164 -3.48 -13.83 -3.29
CA ILE A 164 -4.45 -13.16 -2.41
C ILE A 164 -5.81 -13.87 -2.49
N ASP A 165 -6.29 -14.17 -3.69
CA ASP A 165 -7.58 -14.85 -3.88
C ASP A 165 -7.53 -16.26 -3.26
N GLN A 166 -6.41 -16.99 -3.41
CA GLN A 166 -6.22 -18.28 -2.74
C GLN A 166 -6.19 -18.16 -1.21
N LEU A 167 -5.50 -17.16 -0.65
CA LEU A 167 -5.47 -16.92 0.80
C LEU A 167 -6.88 -16.64 1.34
N ILE A 168 -7.66 -15.82 0.63
CA ILE A 168 -9.06 -15.53 0.99
C ILE A 168 -9.89 -16.81 0.98
N GLN A 169 -9.78 -17.62 -0.07
CA GLN A 169 -10.47 -18.89 -0.18
C GLN A 169 -10.07 -19.86 0.93
N ASP A 170 -8.79 -20.01 1.22
CA ASP A 170 -8.29 -20.90 2.29
C ASP A 170 -8.83 -20.49 3.67
N ILE A 171 -9.02 -19.18 3.90
CA ILE A 171 -9.64 -18.68 5.13
C ILE A 171 -11.14 -18.96 5.13
N GLU A 172 -11.85 -18.73 4.03
CA GLU A 172 -13.29 -19.02 3.90
C GLU A 172 -13.60 -20.51 4.12
N GLU A 173 -12.70 -21.38 3.70
CA GLU A 173 -12.79 -22.83 3.87
C GLU A 173 -12.26 -23.34 5.24
N GLY A 174 -11.76 -22.44 6.08
CA GLY A 174 -11.17 -22.78 7.39
C GLY A 174 -9.83 -23.51 7.34
N LYS A 175 -9.17 -23.58 6.17
CA LYS A 175 -7.83 -24.17 5.99
C LYS A 175 -6.72 -23.28 6.56
N LYS A 176 -6.99 -21.98 6.63
CA LYS A 176 -6.13 -20.98 7.29
C LYS A 176 -6.94 -20.17 8.29
N TYR A 177 -6.29 -19.70 9.34
CA TYR A 177 -6.93 -18.82 10.31
C TYR A 177 -6.28 -17.42 10.31
N ILE A 178 -7.11 -16.42 10.59
CA ILE A 178 -6.66 -15.03 10.68
C ILE A 178 -6.12 -14.80 12.08
N LYS A 179 -4.89 -14.30 12.16
CA LYS A 179 -4.29 -13.80 13.40
C LYS A 179 -3.68 -12.44 13.13
N VAL A 180 -4.18 -11.44 13.81
CA VAL A 180 -3.76 -10.06 13.64
C VAL A 180 -2.93 -9.64 14.83
N TYR A 181 -1.79 -9.02 14.56
CA TYR A 181 -0.95 -8.38 15.55
C TYR A 181 -0.87 -6.88 15.27
N LYS A 182 -0.98 -6.08 16.31
CA LYS A 182 -0.67 -4.66 16.19
C LYS A 182 0.83 -4.47 15.95
N GLN A 183 1.17 -3.48 15.13
CA GLN A 183 2.57 -3.10 15.00
C GLN A 183 3.04 -2.39 16.28
N MET A 184 3.94 -3.01 17.00
CA MET A 184 4.57 -2.44 18.20
C MET A 184 5.74 -1.54 17.78
N LYS A 185 5.43 -0.36 17.19
CA LYS A 185 6.45 0.60 16.75
C LYS A 185 7.15 1.19 17.95
N MET A 186 8.47 1.14 17.97
CA MET A 186 9.30 1.62 19.07
C MET A 186 9.94 2.99 18.81
N TYR A 187 10.24 3.32 17.54
CA TYR A 187 11.08 4.48 17.20
C TYR A 187 10.38 5.84 17.36
N ASN A 188 9.05 5.88 17.43
CA ASN A 188 8.27 7.09 17.68
C ASN A 188 7.79 7.22 19.13
N ASP A 189 8.19 6.33 20.01
CA ASP A 189 7.79 6.30 21.40
C ASP A 189 8.98 6.79 22.26
N GLU A 190 8.76 7.88 23.00
CA GLU A 190 9.80 8.50 23.81
C GLU A 190 10.28 7.59 24.92
N ASP A 191 9.38 6.80 25.52
CA ASP A 191 9.71 5.86 26.59
C ASP A 191 10.49 4.64 26.08
N LEU A 192 10.25 4.24 24.83
CA LEU A 192 10.93 3.10 24.18
C LEU A 192 12.22 3.49 23.46
N ASN A 193 12.48 4.77 23.26
CA ASN A 193 13.69 5.26 22.61
C ASN A 193 14.33 6.46 23.34
N PRO A 194 14.69 6.30 24.61
CA PRO A 194 15.16 7.40 25.47
C PRO A 194 16.46 8.05 24.96
N VAL A 195 17.28 7.32 24.22
CA VAL A 195 18.55 7.84 23.67
C VAL A 195 18.30 8.97 22.66
N LEU A 196 17.24 8.87 21.84
CA LEU A 196 16.88 9.89 20.84
C LEU A 196 16.17 11.07 21.48
N TYR A 197 15.32 10.83 22.44
CA TYR A 197 14.46 11.85 23.06
C TYR A 197 15.07 12.47 24.32
N LYS A 198 16.34 12.13 24.67
CA LYS A 198 17.04 12.63 25.86
C LYS A 198 16.16 12.52 27.09
N ALA A 199 15.73 11.30 27.40
CA ALA A 199 15.06 11.03 28.66
C ALA A 199 15.92 11.60 29.80
N LYS A 200 15.36 12.59 30.49
CA LYS A 200 16.00 13.28 31.62
C LYS A 200 15.93 12.41 32.85
#